data_67209395d3c09930d47b7255c3d41923
#
_entry.id   67209395d3c09930d47b7255c3d41923
#
_cell.length_a   1.000
_cell.length_b   1.000
_cell.length_c   1.000
_cell.angle_alpha   90.00
_cell.angle_beta   90.00
_cell.angle_gamma   90.00
#
_symmetry.space_group_name_H-M   'P 1'
#
loop_
_entity.id
_entity.type
_entity.pdbx_description
1 polymer ?
#
loop_
_entity_poly.entity_id
_entity_poly.type
_entity_poly.pdbx_seq_one_letter_code
_entity_poly.pdbx_strand_id
1 'polypeptide(L)'
;MADFCKFIVTSKLCNQKNSTFISKMKKLALILSLIIVAGCTQAQTKPDIEHIPHFKILKADSTYFSYTDLKKDKPVMIIYFSPDCSHCQHMMYEMKPKMKQFSDIQIVMVTFTDYSMLKMIKNFNRDFDLAKYHNLTVGTEGHTYVVQKYYQVTTTPYIAIYDHSGNLVKAFDKVPKLDTLIATVKKA
;
A
#
# COMPACT_ATOMS: atom_id res chain seq x y z
N MET A 1 49.65 67.46 13.57
CA MET A 1 49.95 65.94 13.57
C MET A 1 49.02 65.14 14.47
N ALA A 2 48.04 65.69 15.13
CA ALA A 2 47.15 65.01 16.06
C ALA A 2 45.86 64.42 15.41
N ASP A 3 45.41 64.99 14.28
CA ASP A 3 44.13 64.57 13.67
C ASP A 3 44.19 63.34 12.77
N PHE A 4 45.36 62.99 12.30
CA PHE A 4 45.53 61.81 11.41
C PHE A 4 45.46 60.48 12.16
N CYS A 5 45.78 60.48 13.46
CA CYS A 5 45.79 59.25 14.25
C CYS A 5 44.38 58.83 14.74
N LYS A 6 43.44 59.80 14.90
CA LYS A 6 42.06 59.52 15.28
C LYS A 6 41.23 58.85 14.17
N PHE A 7 41.53 59.15 12.89
CA PHE A 7 40.78 58.61 11.75
C PHE A 7 41.09 57.13 11.49
N ILE A 8 42.32 56.69 11.78
CA ILE A 8 42.73 55.27 11.57
C ILE A 8 42.14 54.34 12.65
N VAL A 9 42.01 54.82 13.88
CA VAL A 9 41.48 54.01 14.99
C VAL A 9 39.96 53.77 14.86
N THR A 10 39.21 54.78 14.38
CA THR A 10 37.77 54.61 14.18
C THR A 10 37.42 53.70 13.01
N SER A 11 38.23 53.68 11.95
CA SER A 11 38.01 52.80 10.81
C SER A 11 38.27 51.32 11.13
N LYS A 12 39.25 51.03 11.98
CA LYS A 12 39.54 49.66 12.41
C LYS A 12 38.46 49.06 13.36
N LEU A 13 37.92 49.91 14.25
CA LEU A 13 36.85 49.47 15.17
C LEU A 13 35.51 49.23 14.46
N CYS A 14 35.19 50.02 13.42
CA CYS A 14 33.99 49.83 12.61
C CYS A 14 34.08 48.54 11.78
N ASN A 15 35.22 48.21 11.23
CA ASN A 15 35.44 47.00 10.42
C ASN A 15 35.40 45.73 11.30
N GLN A 16 35.83 45.77 12.55
CA GLN A 16 35.89 44.63 13.44
C GLN A 16 34.48 44.26 13.95
N LYS A 17 33.54 45.23 14.17
CA LYS A 17 32.16 44.98 14.55
C LYS A 17 31.36 44.34 13.42
N ASN A 18 31.58 44.76 12.17
CA ASN A 18 30.88 44.16 11.03
C ASN A 18 31.32 42.73 10.74
N SER A 19 32.59 42.39 10.91
CA SER A 19 33.11 41.04 10.71
C SER A 19 32.50 40.04 11.69
N THR A 20 32.36 40.38 12.97
CA THR A 20 31.77 39.49 13.98
C THR A 20 30.25 39.33 13.82
N PHE A 21 29.56 40.39 13.35
CA PHE A 21 28.14 40.33 13.07
C PHE A 21 27.83 39.43 11.88
N ILE A 22 28.57 39.53 10.78
CA ILE A 22 28.45 38.70 9.59
C ILE A 22 28.77 37.22 9.91
N SER A 23 29.77 36.95 10.76
CA SER A 23 30.08 35.61 11.21
C SER A 23 28.97 34.97 12.03
N LYS A 24 28.34 35.72 12.93
CA LYS A 24 27.18 35.28 13.74
C LYS A 24 25.95 35.00 12.86
N MET A 25 25.68 35.88 11.88
CA MET A 25 24.57 35.64 10.92
C MET A 25 24.79 34.41 10.06
N LYS A 26 25.99 34.15 9.59
CA LYS A 26 26.32 32.93 8.83
C LYS A 26 26.12 31.65 9.66
N LYS A 27 26.51 31.66 10.95
CA LYS A 27 26.29 30.52 11.86
C LYS A 27 24.82 30.31 12.15
N LEU A 28 24.04 31.42 12.33
CA LEU A 28 22.59 31.33 12.55
C LEU A 28 21.85 30.78 11.31
N ALA A 29 22.23 31.20 10.12
CA ALA A 29 21.67 30.71 8.86
C ALA A 29 22.01 29.23 8.63
N LEU A 30 23.21 28.78 8.98
CA LEU A 30 23.60 27.37 8.93
C LEU A 30 22.79 26.49 9.90
N ILE A 31 22.55 26.97 11.12
CA ILE A 31 21.73 26.24 12.11
C ILE A 31 20.28 26.17 11.65
N LEU A 32 19.74 27.27 11.09
CA LEU A 32 18.36 27.31 10.58
C LEU A 32 18.19 26.35 9.37
N SER A 33 19.18 26.26 8.48
CA SER A 33 19.13 25.32 7.34
C SER A 33 19.21 23.85 7.77
N LEU A 34 19.97 23.54 8.82
CA LEU A 34 20.02 22.17 9.38
C LEU A 34 18.69 21.74 10.03
N ILE A 35 17.98 22.65 10.65
CA ILE A 35 16.66 22.37 11.26
C ILE A 35 15.59 22.07 10.19
N ILE A 36 15.65 22.76 9.04
CA ILE A 36 14.71 22.54 7.93
C ILE A 36 14.91 21.16 7.29
N VAL A 37 16.14 20.67 7.18
CA VAL A 37 16.43 19.35 6.61
C VAL A 37 16.01 18.21 7.55
N ALA A 38 16.06 18.42 8.86
CA ALA A 38 15.64 17.40 9.84
C ALA A 38 14.11 17.22 9.93
N GLY A 39 13.31 18.19 9.45
CA GLY A 39 11.84 18.15 9.52
C GLY A 39 11.16 17.37 8.37
N CYS A 40 11.89 16.95 7.34
CA CYS A 40 11.31 16.32 6.14
C CYS A 40 11.41 14.78 6.12
N THR A 41 11.74 14.12 7.21
CA THR A 41 11.53 12.68 7.31
C THR A 41 10.04 12.42 7.58
N GLN A 42 9.22 12.44 6.54
CA GLN A 42 7.91 11.80 6.61
C GLN A 42 8.16 10.30 6.83
N ALA A 43 8.06 9.88 8.06
CA ALA A 43 7.93 8.47 8.38
C ALA A 43 6.67 7.99 7.64
N GLN A 44 6.84 7.23 6.55
CA GLN A 44 5.73 6.52 5.94
C GLN A 44 5.23 5.55 7.00
N THR A 45 4.15 5.93 7.68
CA THR A 45 3.47 5.05 8.61
C THR A 45 3.00 3.85 7.80
N LYS A 46 3.54 2.68 8.16
CA LYS A 46 3.07 1.42 7.59
C LYS A 46 1.55 1.38 7.77
N PRO A 47 0.77 1.03 6.73
CA PRO A 47 -0.68 0.98 6.87
C PRO A 47 -1.05 0.00 7.99
N ASP A 48 -2.01 0.39 8.81
CA ASP A 48 -2.63 -0.50 9.78
C ASP A 48 -3.57 -1.44 9.02
N ILE A 49 -3.06 -2.64 8.70
CA ILE A 49 -3.76 -3.68 7.95
C ILE A 49 -4.01 -4.92 8.82
N GLU A 50 -4.00 -4.76 10.14
CA GLU A 50 -4.11 -5.87 11.09
C GLU A 50 -5.44 -6.62 10.98
N HIS A 51 -6.50 -5.96 10.50
CA HIS A 51 -7.83 -6.55 10.36
C HIS A 51 -8.34 -6.51 8.91
N ILE A 52 -9.38 -7.27 8.62
CA ILE A 52 -10.02 -7.29 7.30
C ILE A 52 -10.71 -5.95 7.04
N PRO A 53 -10.47 -5.27 5.89
CA PRO A 53 -11.13 -4.01 5.57
C PRO A 53 -12.63 -4.19 5.37
N HIS A 54 -13.41 -3.15 5.67
CA HIS A 54 -14.85 -3.12 5.43
C HIS A 54 -15.14 -2.86 3.95
N PHE A 55 -14.99 -3.88 3.12
CA PHE A 55 -15.22 -3.79 1.68
C PHE A 55 -16.65 -4.10 1.28
N LYS A 56 -17.05 -3.59 0.12
CA LYS A 56 -18.24 -3.98 -0.64
C LYS A 56 -17.88 -4.01 -2.11
N ILE A 57 -18.09 -5.15 -2.77
CA ILE A 57 -17.74 -5.36 -4.17
C ILE A 57 -18.97 -5.76 -4.98
N LEU A 58 -19.00 -5.36 -6.25
CA LEU A 58 -20.00 -5.77 -7.22
C LEU A 58 -19.46 -6.96 -8.01
N LYS A 59 -20.17 -8.09 -7.96
CA LYS A 59 -19.82 -9.29 -8.72
C LYS A 59 -20.26 -9.19 -10.19
N ALA A 60 -19.73 -10.09 -11.02
CA ALA A 60 -20.07 -10.17 -12.43
C ALA A 60 -21.56 -10.49 -12.73
N ASP A 61 -22.28 -11.04 -11.77
CA ASP A 61 -23.72 -11.31 -11.83
C ASP A 61 -24.58 -10.14 -11.36
N SER A 62 -23.99 -8.98 -11.15
CA SER A 62 -24.60 -7.75 -10.65
C SER A 62 -25.13 -7.83 -9.21
N THR A 63 -24.74 -8.81 -8.44
CA THR A 63 -25.00 -8.88 -7.00
C THR A 63 -23.83 -8.34 -6.20
N TYR A 64 -24.10 -7.85 -4.99
CA TYR A 64 -23.05 -7.37 -4.09
C TYR A 64 -22.56 -8.48 -3.17
N PHE A 65 -21.29 -8.36 -2.78
CA PHE A 65 -20.67 -9.13 -1.72
C PHE A 65 -19.84 -8.16 -0.85
N SER A 66 -19.95 -8.29 0.45
CA SER A 66 -19.31 -7.40 1.42
C SER A 66 -18.55 -8.19 2.49
N TYR A 67 -17.77 -7.50 3.30
CA TYR A 67 -17.05 -8.12 4.41
C TYR A 67 -18.01 -8.82 5.42
N THR A 68 -19.26 -8.39 5.52
CA THR A 68 -20.29 -9.01 6.41
C THR A 68 -20.79 -10.35 5.88
N ASP A 69 -20.57 -10.66 4.60
CA ASP A 69 -20.96 -11.92 3.97
C ASP A 69 -19.87 -13.00 4.12
N LEU A 70 -18.71 -12.63 4.68
CA LEU A 70 -17.66 -13.58 5.00
C LEU A 70 -18.16 -14.58 6.06
N LYS A 71 -17.85 -15.86 5.84
CA LYS A 71 -18.13 -16.90 6.82
C LYS A 71 -17.25 -16.69 8.05
N LYS A 72 -17.87 -16.70 9.22
CA LYS A 72 -17.15 -16.64 10.50
C LYS A 72 -16.26 -17.85 10.69
N ASP A 73 -15.24 -17.71 11.49
CA ASP A 73 -14.31 -18.79 11.87
C ASP A 73 -13.64 -19.48 10.69
N LYS A 74 -13.45 -18.75 9.57
CA LYS A 74 -12.70 -19.23 8.41
C LYS A 74 -11.65 -18.20 7.99
N PRO A 75 -10.41 -18.65 7.72
CA PRO A 75 -9.38 -17.78 7.19
C PRO A 75 -9.81 -17.10 5.88
N VAL A 76 -9.28 -15.91 5.63
CA VAL A 76 -9.62 -15.13 4.45
C VAL A 76 -8.33 -14.71 3.72
N MET A 77 -8.30 -14.93 2.41
CA MET A 77 -7.27 -14.39 1.54
C MET A 77 -7.90 -13.32 0.64
N ILE A 78 -7.47 -12.07 0.80
CA ILE A 78 -7.87 -10.96 -0.07
C ILE A 78 -6.78 -10.77 -1.12
N ILE A 79 -7.18 -10.75 -2.39
CA ILE A 79 -6.30 -10.51 -3.53
C ILE A 79 -6.78 -9.26 -4.26
N TYR A 80 -6.02 -8.17 -4.19
CA TYR A 80 -6.27 -7.01 -5.02
C TYR A 80 -5.58 -7.19 -6.36
N PHE A 81 -6.34 -7.13 -7.46
CA PHE A 81 -5.85 -7.51 -8.79
C PHE A 81 -6.40 -6.62 -9.90
N SER A 82 -5.83 -6.76 -11.10
CA SER A 82 -6.45 -6.29 -12.33
C SER A 82 -6.65 -7.47 -13.30
N PRO A 83 -7.82 -7.59 -13.95
CA PRO A 83 -8.08 -8.68 -14.90
C PRO A 83 -7.13 -8.72 -16.09
N ASP A 84 -6.57 -7.57 -16.49
CA ASP A 84 -5.63 -7.42 -17.60
C ASP A 84 -4.15 -7.45 -17.16
N CYS A 85 -3.88 -7.58 -15.86
CA CYS A 85 -2.53 -7.68 -15.34
C CYS A 85 -1.94 -9.07 -15.59
N SER A 86 -0.85 -9.16 -16.35
CA SER A 86 -0.18 -10.43 -16.69
C SER A 86 0.29 -11.21 -15.45
N HIS A 87 0.79 -10.54 -14.40
CA HIS A 87 1.20 -11.19 -13.16
C HIS A 87 -0.01 -11.79 -12.40
N CYS A 88 -1.18 -11.10 -12.45
CA CYS A 88 -2.41 -11.63 -11.84
C CYS A 88 -2.91 -12.86 -12.58
N GLN A 89 -2.88 -12.83 -13.91
CA GLN A 89 -3.25 -13.96 -14.76
C GLN A 89 -2.31 -15.15 -14.54
N HIS A 90 -0.99 -14.90 -14.50
CA HIS A 90 0.01 -15.93 -14.24
C HIS A 90 -0.20 -16.58 -12.85
N MET A 91 -0.41 -15.78 -11.82
CA MET A 91 -0.73 -16.27 -10.48
C MET A 91 -1.94 -17.19 -10.49
N MET A 92 -3.02 -16.80 -11.18
CA MET A 92 -4.23 -17.64 -11.28
C MET A 92 -3.97 -18.93 -12.08
N TYR A 93 -3.15 -18.85 -13.13
CA TYR A 93 -2.74 -20.03 -13.90
C TYR A 93 -2.00 -21.05 -13.03
N GLU A 94 -1.08 -20.60 -12.18
CA GLU A 94 -0.37 -21.46 -11.23
C GLU A 94 -1.28 -21.99 -10.10
N MET A 95 -2.19 -21.16 -9.57
CA MET A 95 -3.11 -21.55 -8.50
C MET A 95 -4.15 -22.57 -8.96
N LYS A 96 -4.66 -22.46 -10.20
CA LYS A 96 -5.76 -23.29 -10.71
C LYS A 96 -5.56 -24.80 -10.50
N PRO A 97 -4.43 -25.43 -10.83
CA PRO A 97 -4.21 -26.86 -10.58
C PRO A 97 -4.05 -27.22 -9.09
N LYS A 98 -3.83 -26.22 -8.22
CA LYS A 98 -3.60 -26.39 -6.79
C LYS A 98 -4.76 -25.85 -5.93
N MET A 99 -5.90 -25.50 -6.53
CA MET A 99 -7.04 -24.89 -5.80
C MET A 99 -7.54 -25.75 -4.62
N LYS A 100 -7.35 -27.05 -4.66
CA LYS A 100 -7.66 -27.94 -3.52
C LYS A 100 -6.87 -27.57 -2.25
N GLN A 101 -5.67 -26.99 -2.39
CA GLN A 101 -4.87 -26.55 -1.25
C GLN A 101 -5.44 -25.28 -0.56
N PHE A 102 -6.40 -24.63 -1.20
CA PHE A 102 -7.08 -23.42 -0.73
C PHE A 102 -8.56 -23.68 -0.35
N SER A 103 -9.00 -24.94 -0.25
CA SER A 103 -10.42 -25.29 -0.02
C SER A 103 -10.95 -24.80 1.33
N ASP A 104 -10.09 -24.68 2.32
CA ASP A 104 -10.48 -24.40 3.70
C ASP A 104 -10.52 -22.91 4.04
N ILE A 105 -10.12 -22.04 3.12
CA ILE A 105 -10.14 -20.59 3.25
C ILE A 105 -11.18 -19.96 2.34
N GLN A 106 -11.53 -18.71 2.60
CA GLN A 106 -12.30 -17.86 1.71
C GLN A 106 -11.35 -17.00 0.88
N ILE A 107 -11.55 -16.94 -0.43
CA ILE A 107 -10.74 -16.12 -1.34
C ILE A 107 -11.62 -15.01 -1.87
N VAL A 108 -11.22 -13.75 -1.66
CA VAL A 108 -11.90 -12.57 -2.19
C VAL A 108 -10.95 -11.83 -3.13
N MET A 109 -11.28 -11.83 -4.40
CA MET A 109 -10.53 -11.10 -5.42
C MET A 109 -11.22 -9.77 -5.71
N VAL A 110 -10.53 -8.67 -5.42
CA VAL A 110 -11.06 -7.31 -5.56
C VAL A 110 -10.30 -6.57 -6.65
N THR A 111 -11.03 -5.93 -7.55
CA THR A 111 -10.45 -5.04 -8.57
C THR A 111 -11.05 -3.64 -8.50
N PHE A 112 -10.33 -2.65 -9.03
CA PHE A 112 -10.79 -1.26 -9.17
C PHE A 112 -11.54 -0.99 -10.48
N THR A 113 -11.71 -2.02 -11.30
CA THR A 113 -12.39 -1.93 -12.59
C THR A 113 -13.78 -1.33 -12.43
N ASP A 114 -14.07 -0.30 -13.21
CA ASP A 114 -15.34 0.41 -13.18
C ASP A 114 -16.50 -0.49 -13.65
N TYR A 115 -17.75 -0.05 -13.42
CA TYR A 115 -18.95 -0.83 -13.78
C TYR A 115 -19.07 -1.12 -15.27
N SER A 116 -18.57 -0.22 -16.15
CA SER A 116 -18.53 -0.42 -17.60
C SER A 116 -17.65 -1.60 -17.99
N MET A 117 -16.71 -1.97 -17.14
CA MET A 117 -15.72 -3.03 -17.36
C MET A 117 -16.08 -4.37 -16.69
N LEU A 118 -17.30 -4.56 -16.19
CA LEU A 118 -17.79 -5.86 -15.66
C LEU A 118 -17.59 -7.01 -16.67
N LYS A 119 -17.56 -6.69 -17.96
CA LYS A 119 -17.22 -7.66 -19.01
C LYS A 119 -15.82 -8.25 -18.83
N MET A 120 -14.86 -7.46 -18.38
CA MET A 120 -13.49 -7.95 -18.12
C MET A 120 -13.48 -8.95 -16.95
N ILE A 121 -14.25 -8.68 -15.89
CA ILE A 121 -14.40 -9.63 -14.77
C ILE A 121 -15.10 -10.90 -15.24
N LYS A 122 -16.14 -10.81 -16.07
CA LYS A 122 -16.81 -11.99 -16.65
C LYS A 122 -15.84 -12.83 -17.46
N ASN A 123 -15.02 -12.19 -18.31
CA ASN A 123 -14.03 -12.89 -19.10
C ASN A 123 -12.99 -13.58 -18.20
N PHE A 124 -12.44 -12.87 -17.23
CA PHE A 124 -11.48 -13.41 -16.27
C PHE A 124 -12.07 -14.63 -15.53
N ASN A 125 -13.31 -14.55 -15.04
CA ASN A 125 -13.99 -15.65 -14.36
C ASN A 125 -14.15 -16.87 -15.28
N ARG A 126 -14.51 -16.64 -16.55
CA ARG A 126 -14.65 -17.70 -17.57
C ARG A 126 -13.28 -18.34 -17.90
N ASP A 127 -12.28 -17.51 -18.17
CA ASP A 127 -10.98 -17.98 -18.67
C ASP A 127 -10.22 -18.80 -17.61
N PHE A 128 -10.43 -18.49 -16.34
CA PHE A 128 -9.89 -19.26 -15.22
C PHE A 128 -10.90 -20.27 -14.63
N ASP A 129 -12.15 -20.33 -15.16
CA ASP A 129 -13.17 -21.29 -14.74
C ASP A 129 -13.49 -21.17 -13.23
N LEU A 130 -13.63 -19.91 -12.76
CA LEU A 130 -13.71 -19.60 -11.33
C LEU A 130 -15.06 -19.96 -10.70
N ALA A 131 -16.12 -20.09 -11.49
CA ALA A 131 -17.47 -20.40 -11.00
C ALA A 131 -17.58 -21.74 -10.26
N LYS A 132 -16.65 -22.67 -10.50
CA LYS A 132 -16.61 -23.96 -9.82
C LYS A 132 -16.08 -23.93 -8.40
N TYR A 133 -15.45 -22.79 -7.98
CA TYR A 133 -14.85 -22.66 -6.66
C TYR A 133 -15.77 -21.86 -5.75
N HIS A 134 -16.57 -22.55 -4.95
CA HIS A 134 -17.57 -21.90 -4.06
C HIS A 134 -16.98 -21.08 -2.91
N ASN A 135 -15.69 -21.20 -2.67
CA ASN A 135 -14.95 -20.43 -1.68
C ASN A 135 -14.23 -19.22 -2.28
N LEU A 136 -14.43 -18.95 -3.58
CA LEU A 136 -13.81 -17.83 -4.28
C LEU A 136 -14.87 -16.85 -4.78
N THR A 137 -14.71 -15.58 -4.44
CA THR A 137 -15.56 -14.47 -4.87
C THR A 137 -14.72 -13.45 -5.62
N VAL A 138 -15.18 -13.02 -6.79
CA VAL A 138 -14.53 -12.00 -7.61
C VAL A 138 -15.47 -10.82 -7.83
N GLY A 139 -15.00 -9.61 -7.60
CA GLY A 139 -15.80 -8.41 -7.84
C GLY A 139 -14.98 -7.13 -7.91
N THR A 140 -15.66 -6.04 -8.27
CA THR A 140 -15.07 -4.71 -8.31
C THR A 140 -15.57 -3.86 -7.15
N GLU A 141 -14.66 -3.09 -6.55
CA GLU A 141 -15.03 -1.99 -5.63
C GLU A 141 -15.39 -0.70 -6.39
N GLY A 142 -15.30 -0.70 -7.72
CA GLY A 142 -15.57 0.46 -8.58
C GLY A 142 -14.64 1.62 -8.24
N HIS A 143 -15.20 2.82 -8.13
CA HIS A 143 -14.47 4.05 -7.81
C HIS A 143 -14.36 4.36 -6.30
N THR A 144 -14.75 3.43 -5.43
CA THR A 144 -14.65 3.67 -3.97
C THR A 144 -13.22 3.60 -3.46
N TYR A 145 -12.40 2.73 -4.06
CA TYR A 145 -11.00 2.48 -3.71
C TYR A 145 -10.78 2.21 -2.21
N VAL A 146 -11.75 1.58 -1.55
CA VAL A 146 -11.67 1.27 -0.10
C VAL A 146 -10.54 0.29 0.17
N VAL A 147 -10.52 -0.83 -0.57
CA VAL A 147 -9.50 -1.89 -0.40
C VAL A 147 -8.14 -1.41 -0.87
N GLN A 148 -8.10 -0.70 -2.03
CA GLN A 148 -6.85 -0.14 -2.55
C GLN A 148 -6.19 0.81 -1.56
N LYS A 149 -6.96 1.75 -0.99
CA LYS A 149 -6.44 2.74 -0.03
C LYS A 149 -6.05 2.08 1.28
N TYR A 150 -6.84 1.10 1.75
CA TYR A 150 -6.57 0.39 2.99
C TYR A 150 -5.20 -0.31 2.96
N TYR A 151 -4.90 -1.02 1.88
CA TYR A 151 -3.61 -1.70 1.69
C TYR A 151 -2.53 -0.81 1.07
N GLN A 152 -2.84 0.44 0.68
CA GLN A 152 -1.96 1.34 -0.07
C GLN A 152 -1.38 0.66 -1.33
N VAL A 153 -2.24 -0.05 -2.07
CA VAL A 153 -1.82 -0.84 -3.23
C VAL A 153 -1.29 0.08 -4.33
N THR A 154 -0.04 -0.11 -4.70
CA THR A 154 0.63 0.59 -5.82
C THR A 154 0.85 -0.31 -7.02
N THR A 155 0.87 -1.63 -6.82
CA THR A 155 1.08 -2.64 -7.87
C THR A 155 0.15 -3.82 -7.64
N THR A 156 -0.22 -4.53 -8.71
CA THR A 156 -1.06 -5.74 -8.65
C THR A 156 -0.29 -6.97 -9.11
N PRO A 157 -0.56 -8.14 -8.51
CA PRO A 157 -1.50 -8.37 -7.42
C PRO A 157 -0.89 -8.01 -6.06
N TYR A 158 -1.75 -7.60 -5.12
CA TYR A 158 -1.44 -7.51 -3.70
C TYR A 158 -2.25 -8.59 -2.96
N ILE A 159 -1.65 -9.29 -2.00
CA ILE A 159 -2.29 -10.41 -1.30
C ILE A 159 -2.19 -10.20 0.20
N ALA A 160 -3.33 -10.28 0.91
CA ALA A 160 -3.37 -10.28 2.37
C ALA A 160 -4.10 -11.54 2.86
N ILE A 161 -3.51 -12.22 3.84
CA ILE A 161 -4.04 -13.46 4.42
C ILE A 161 -4.33 -13.21 5.90
N TYR A 162 -5.54 -13.51 6.31
CA TYR A 162 -6.06 -13.37 7.66
C TYR A 162 -6.42 -14.73 8.23
N ASP A 163 -6.20 -14.91 9.52
CA ASP A 163 -6.58 -16.11 10.26
C ASP A 163 -8.11 -16.19 10.48
N HIS A 164 -8.54 -17.27 11.10
CA HIS A 164 -9.95 -17.52 11.45
C HIS A 164 -10.53 -16.48 12.41
N SER A 165 -9.69 -15.72 13.11
CA SER A 165 -10.09 -14.62 14.01
C SER A 165 -10.10 -13.26 13.30
N GLY A 166 -9.71 -13.20 12.02
CA GLY A 166 -9.63 -11.99 11.22
C GLY A 166 -8.37 -11.16 11.45
N ASN A 167 -7.32 -11.71 12.08
CA ASN A 167 -6.05 -11.06 12.28
C ASN A 167 -5.10 -11.34 11.11
N LEU A 168 -4.29 -10.36 10.73
CA LEU A 168 -3.34 -10.50 9.64
C LEU A 168 -2.27 -11.54 9.95
N VAL A 169 -2.19 -12.58 9.13
CA VAL A 169 -1.10 -13.56 9.13
C VAL A 169 0.08 -13.04 8.31
N LYS A 170 -0.20 -12.59 7.08
CA LYS A 170 0.82 -12.04 6.18
C LYS A 170 0.22 -11.27 5.02
N ALA A 171 0.95 -10.22 4.59
CA ALA A 171 0.70 -9.53 3.35
C ALA A 171 1.89 -9.66 2.39
N PHE A 172 1.60 -9.63 1.09
CA PHE A 172 2.56 -9.70 0.00
C PHE A 172 2.25 -8.57 -1.00
N ASP A 173 3.20 -7.72 -1.24
CA ASP A 173 3.15 -6.63 -2.24
C ASP A 173 3.55 -7.10 -3.66
N LYS A 174 3.95 -8.36 -3.79
CA LYS A 174 4.31 -9.06 -5.03
C LYS A 174 3.83 -10.50 -4.95
N VAL A 175 3.67 -11.15 -6.12
CA VAL A 175 3.33 -12.57 -6.17
C VAL A 175 4.43 -13.38 -5.47
N PRO A 176 4.13 -14.06 -4.35
CA PRO A 176 5.09 -14.99 -3.75
C PRO A 176 5.15 -16.27 -4.58
N LYS A 177 6.17 -17.09 -4.36
CA LYS A 177 6.16 -18.47 -4.88
C LYS A 177 4.91 -19.20 -4.38
N LEU A 178 4.27 -20.00 -5.24
CA LEU A 178 3.01 -20.68 -4.91
C LEU A 178 3.11 -21.53 -3.64
N ASP A 179 4.23 -22.25 -3.45
CA ASP A 179 4.44 -23.03 -2.22
C ASP A 179 4.49 -22.18 -0.97
N THR A 180 5.06 -20.95 -1.06
CA THR A 180 5.05 -19.98 0.05
C THR A 180 3.63 -19.54 0.35
N LEU A 181 2.83 -19.27 -0.67
CA LEU A 181 1.42 -18.89 -0.51
C LEU A 181 0.62 -20.01 0.17
N ILE A 182 0.76 -21.24 -0.32
CA ILE A 182 0.12 -22.43 0.26
C ILE A 182 0.56 -22.63 1.72
N ALA A 183 1.86 -22.54 2.00
CA ALA A 183 2.37 -22.69 3.36
C ALA A 183 1.86 -21.60 4.32
N THR A 184 1.65 -20.38 3.81
CA THR A 184 1.08 -19.27 4.62
C THR A 184 -0.40 -19.51 4.92
N VAL A 185 -1.17 -19.94 3.93
CA VAL A 185 -2.60 -20.27 4.07
C VAL A 185 -2.82 -21.41 5.09
N LYS A 186 -1.94 -22.39 5.12
CA LYS A 186 -2.02 -23.51 6.09
C LYS A 186 -1.74 -23.12 7.54
N LYS A 187 -1.21 -21.91 7.77
CA LYS A 187 -0.92 -21.37 9.12
C LYS A 187 -2.03 -20.42 9.62
N ALA A 188 -2.93 -20.04 8.72
CA ALA A 188 -4.05 -19.16 9.01
C ALA A 188 -5.23 -19.98 9.59
#